data_8ff96d13e4e0edb7b07fd7271deaeaa6
#
_entry.id   8ff96d13e4e0edb7b07fd7271deaeaa6
#
_cell.length_a   1.000
_cell.length_b   1.000
_cell.length_c   1.000
_cell.angle_alpha   90.00
_cell.angle_beta   90.00
_cell.angle_gamma   90.00
#
_symmetry.space_group_name_H-M   'P 1'
#
loop_
_entity.id
_entity.type
_entity.pdbx_description
1 polymer ?
#
loop_
_entity_poly.entity_id
_entity_poly.type
_entity_poly.pdbx_seq_one_letter_code
_entity_poly.pdbx_strand_id
1 'polypeptide(L)'
;MDVKTAFLNGIIEEEVYIEQPEGFEIFNSESHVCRLKRALYGLKRAPRAWYTQINSYFTGLGFTKSEGDANLYQIVVECKLLIIVLYVDDLILTGDEQLIHSCKADLAKEFEMGLLHYFLGLEIWQREAEFFVSQGKYAREILGKFHMEDNKPMDTPLPGNWRK
;
A
#
# COMPACT_ATOMS: atom_id res chain seq x y z
N MET A 1 -3.35 -2.04 7.14
CA MET A 1 -3.05 -0.59 7.34
C MET A 1 -2.47 -0.06 6.05
N ASP A 2 -2.68 1.21 5.78
CA ASP A 2 -2.18 1.92 4.60
C ASP A 2 -1.24 3.03 5.05
N VAL A 3 -0.05 3.14 4.45
CA VAL A 3 0.89 4.24 4.71
C VAL A 3 0.58 5.37 3.74
N LYS A 4 -0.02 6.43 4.26
CA LYS A 4 -0.33 7.59 3.43
C LYS A 4 0.94 8.24 2.93
N THR A 5 0.90 8.66 1.66
CA THR A 5 2.03 9.32 1.00
C THR A 5 3.36 8.55 1.11
N ALA A 6 3.31 7.21 1.04
CA ALA A 6 4.44 6.31 1.27
C ALA A 6 5.71 6.74 0.53
N PHE A 7 5.62 7.06 -0.76
CA PHE A 7 6.79 7.46 -1.56
C PHE A 7 7.43 8.76 -1.08
N LEU A 8 6.66 9.69 -0.50
CA LEU A 8 7.20 10.95 0.03
C LEU A 8 8.08 10.74 1.28
N ASN A 9 8.03 9.57 1.90
CA ASN A 9 8.92 9.20 3.00
C ASN A 9 10.28 8.70 2.50
N GLY A 10 10.39 8.25 1.24
CA GLY A 10 11.64 7.76 0.65
C GLY A 10 12.69 8.86 0.49
N ILE A 11 13.90 8.63 0.96
CA ILE A 11 15.04 9.53 0.77
C ILE A 11 15.67 9.23 -0.59
N ILE A 12 15.93 10.28 -1.37
CA ILE A 12 16.63 10.17 -2.66
C ILE A 12 18.11 10.47 -2.42
N GLU A 13 18.98 9.51 -2.76
CA GLU A 13 20.44 9.68 -2.68
C GLU A 13 20.98 10.40 -3.91
N GLU A 14 20.31 10.24 -5.06
CA GLU A 14 20.73 10.86 -6.31
C GLU A 14 20.24 12.31 -6.44
N GLU A 15 20.95 13.09 -7.22
CA GLU A 15 20.53 14.45 -7.56
C GLU A 15 19.39 14.41 -8.59
N VAL A 16 18.19 14.72 -8.14
CA VAL A 16 17.00 14.86 -8.98
C VAL A 16 16.51 16.29 -8.89
N TYR A 17 16.33 16.90 -10.04
CA TYR A 17 15.84 18.27 -10.18
C TYR A 17 14.50 18.27 -10.89
N ILE A 18 13.59 19.11 -10.44
CA ILE A 18 12.28 19.35 -11.05
C ILE A 18 12.08 20.84 -11.27
N GLU A 19 11.19 21.20 -12.17
CA GLU A 19 10.74 22.58 -12.33
C GLU A 19 10.09 23.09 -11.04
N GLN A 20 10.11 24.40 -10.85
CA GLN A 20 9.42 24.99 -9.71
C GLN A 20 7.92 24.74 -9.85
N PRO A 21 7.21 24.32 -8.78
CA PRO A 21 5.77 24.11 -8.82
C PRO A 21 5.03 25.41 -9.17
N GLU A 22 3.98 25.30 -9.99
CA GLU A 22 3.12 26.42 -10.35
C GLU A 22 2.56 27.12 -9.10
N GLY A 23 2.73 28.45 -9.05
CA GLY A 23 2.33 29.28 -7.91
C GLY A 23 3.35 29.38 -6.78
N PHE A 24 4.48 28.68 -6.89
CA PHE A 24 5.62 28.74 -5.96
C PHE A 24 6.93 29.21 -6.62
N GLU A 25 6.82 29.76 -7.81
CA GLU A 25 7.96 30.29 -8.54
C GLU A 25 8.52 31.53 -7.82
N ILE A 26 9.83 31.57 -7.66
CA ILE A 26 10.49 32.74 -7.11
C ILE A 26 10.65 33.78 -8.22
N PHE A 27 10.11 34.98 -8.01
CA PHE A 27 10.23 36.09 -8.94
C PHE A 27 11.67 36.33 -9.37
N ASN A 28 11.92 36.49 -10.67
CA ASN A 28 13.23 36.65 -11.29
C ASN A 28 14.16 35.42 -11.29
N SER A 29 13.63 34.23 -11.01
CA SER A 29 14.44 33.00 -11.00
C SER A 29 13.85 31.89 -11.88
N GLU A 30 13.34 32.25 -13.07
CA GLU A 30 12.79 31.33 -14.08
C GLU A 30 13.77 30.23 -14.50
N SER A 31 15.08 30.46 -14.33
CA SER A 31 16.14 29.48 -14.58
C SER A 31 16.45 28.54 -13.40
N HIS A 32 15.80 28.74 -12.26
CA HIS A 32 16.04 27.92 -11.08
C HIS A 32 15.15 26.69 -11.06
N VAL A 33 15.72 25.59 -10.61
CA VAL A 33 15.03 24.30 -10.43
C VAL A 33 15.05 23.89 -8.96
N CYS A 34 14.12 23.06 -8.55
CA CYS A 34 14.06 22.49 -7.21
C CYS A 34 14.83 21.17 -7.15
N ARG A 35 15.82 21.06 -6.26
CA ARG A 35 16.47 19.79 -5.96
C ARG A 35 15.61 19.02 -4.96
N LEU A 36 15.22 17.81 -5.33
CA LEU A 36 14.44 16.94 -4.46
C LEU A 36 15.30 16.36 -3.33
N LYS A 37 14.78 16.40 -2.11
CA LYS A 37 15.34 15.72 -0.94
C LYS A 37 14.64 14.39 -0.67
N ARG A 38 13.37 14.26 -1.09
CA ARG A 38 12.53 13.08 -0.92
C ARG A 38 11.90 12.69 -2.25
N ALA A 39 11.50 11.44 -2.37
CA ALA A 39 10.86 10.93 -3.56
C ALA A 39 9.48 11.58 -3.78
N LEU A 40 9.10 11.68 -5.04
CA LEU A 40 7.76 12.11 -5.46
C LEU A 40 7.10 10.97 -6.25
N TYR A 41 5.76 10.94 -6.22
CA TYR A 41 4.99 10.07 -7.09
C TYR A 41 5.32 10.36 -8.57
N GLY A 42 5.39 9.31 -9.37
CA GLY A 42 5.80 9.40 -10.78
C GLY A 42 7.31 9.24 -11.02
N LEU A 43 8.16 9.39 -10.02
CA LEU A 43 9.58 9.11 -10.19
C LEU A 43 9.85 7.61 -10.26
N LYS A 44 10.62 7.17 -11.25
CA LYS A 44 11.00 5.75 -11.46
C LYS A 44 11.64 5.10 -10.23
N ARG A 45 12.35 5.88 -9.41
CA ARG A 45 13.08 5.39 -8.23
C ARG A 45 12.33 5.56 -6.90
N ALA A 46 11.17 6.21 -6.90
CA ALA A 46 10.40 6.44 -5.70
C ALA A 46 10.02 5.14 -4.96
N PRO A 47 9.56 4.07 -5.63
CA PRO A 47 9.26 2.80 -4.96
C PRO A 47 10.48 2.19 -4.26
N ARG A 48 11.66 2.27 -4.87
CA ARG A 48 12.90 1.76 -4.27
C ARG A 48 13.34 2.58 -3.06
N ALA A 49 13.27 3.90 -3.14
CA ALA A 49 13.61 4.79 -2.03
C ALA A 49 12.68 4.54 -0.83
N TRP A 50 11.38 4.41 -1.07
CA TRP A 50 10.41 4.02 -0.06
C TRP A 50 10.70 2.64 0.55
N TYR A 51 10.91 1.63 -0.29
CA TYR A 51 11.22 0.28 0.18
C TYR A 51 12.48 0.25 1.05
N THR A 52 13.53 0.99 0.69
CA THR A 52 14.75 1.11 1.51
C THR A 52 14.43 1.71 2.87
N GLN A 53 13.62 2.77 2.93
CA GLN A 53 13.23 3.43 4.16
C GLN A 53 12.46 2.51 5.10
N ILE A 54 11.37 1.88 4.61
CA ILE A 54 10.52 1.01 5.42
C ILE A 54 11.25 -0.28 5.85
N ASN A 55 12.09 -0.84 4.96
CA ASN A 55 12.93 -1.99 5.30
C ASN A 55 13.92 -1.66 6.44
N SER A 56 14.58 -0.50 6.38
CA SER A 56 15.49 -0.04 7.44
C SER A 56 14.74 0.16 8.75
N TYR A 57 13.53 0.70 8.69
CA TYR A 57 12.68 0.88 9.86
C TYR A 57 12.32 -0.45 10.52
N PHE A 58 11.82 -1.43 9.76
CA PHE A 58 11.48 -2.75 10.31
C PHE A 58 12.71 -3.48 10.86
N THR A 59 13.81 -3.43 10.15
CA THR A 59 15.08 -4.04 10.62
C THR A 59 15.55 -3.38 11.92
N GLY A 60 15.43 -2.05 12.03
CA GLY A 60 15.73 -1.30 13.25
C GLY A 60 14.85 -1.67 14.44
N LEU A 61 13.61 -2.09 14.20
CA LEU A 61 12.70 -2.62 15.23
C LEU A 61 12.98 -4.10 15.58
N GLY A 62 13.95 -4.75 14.93
CA GLY A 62 14.32 -6.13 15.18
C GLY A 62 13.58 -7.17 14.36
N PHE A 63 12.79 -6.74 13.36
CA PHE A 63 12.19 -7.68 12.41
C PHE A 63 13.25 -8.31 11.51
N THR A 64 13.09 -9.61 11.26
CA THR A 64 13.86 -10.35 10.27
C THR A 64 13.04 -10.52 8.99
N LYS A 65 13.68 -10.29 7.86
CA LYS A 65 13.06 -10.48 6.55
C LYS A 65 13.10 -11.96 6.17
N SER A 66 12.05 -12.46 5.55
CA SER A 66 12.01 -13.84 5.02
C SER A 66 13.00 -14.02 3.87
N GLU A 67 13.65 -15.18 3.81
CA GLU A 67 14.50 -15.56 2.68
C GLU A 67 13.68 -15.87 1.41
N GLY A 68 12.44 -16.34 1.59
CA GLY A 68 11.56 -16.72 0.48
C GLY A 68 10.76 -15.56 -0.12
N ASP A 69 10.49 -14.51 0.66
CA ASP A 69 9.74 -13.33 0.21
C ASP A 69 10.32 -12.06 0.84
N ALA A 70 10.83 -11.19 -0.02
CA ALA A 70 11.44 -9.93 0.39
C ALA A 70 10.46 -8.93 1.03
N ASN A 71 9.17 -9.16 0.92
CA ASN A 71 8.12 -8.31 1.48
C ASN A 71 7.51 -8.86 2.78
N LEU A 72 7.98 -10.01 3.23
CA LEU A 72 7.55 -10.64 4.48
C LEU A 72 8.58 -10.41 5.57
N TYR A 73 8.12 -9.83 6.68
CA TYR A 73 8.90 -9.55 7.88
C TYR A 73 8.31 -10.29 9.06
N GLN A 74 9.16 -10.79 9.96
CA GLN A 74 8.72 -11.49 11.15
C GLN A 74 9.57 -11.13 12.36
N ILE A 75 8.95 -11.15 13.54
CA ILE A 75 9.62 -10.99 14.81
C ILE A 75 9.02 -11.98 15.83
N VAL A 76 9.86 -12.53 16.69
CA VAL A 76 9.43 -13.37 17.81
C VAL A 76 9.90 -12.71 19.09
N VAL A 77 8.96 -12.39 19.96
CA VAL A 77 9.20 -11.79 21.28
C VAL A 77 8.51 -12.66 22.31
N GLU A 78 9.25 -13.19 23.30
CA GLU A 78 8.70 -14.04 24.37
C GLU A 78 7.82 -15.19 23.86
N CYS A 79 8.27 -15.90 22.82
CA CYS A 79 7.54 -16.98 22.13
C CYS A 79 6.26 -16.54 21.41
N LYS A 80 6.01 -15.25 21.25
CA LYS A 80 4.90 -14.68 20.48
C LYS A 80 5.40 -14.23 19.13
N LEU A 81 4.69 -14.58 18.08
CA LEU A 81 5.05 -14.27 16.69
C LEU A 81 4.22 -13.08 16.19
N LEU A 82 4.88 -12.16 15.49
CA LEU A 82 4.25 -11.16 14.64
C LEU A 82 4.83 -11.24 13.24
N ILE A 83 3.96 -11.26 12.25
CA ILE A 83 4.30 -11.25 10.83
C ILE A 83 3.72 -9.97 10.20
N ILE A 84 4.52 -9.32 9.37
CA ILE A 84 4.11 -8.18 8.55
C ILE A 84 4.33 -8.55 7.09
N VAL A 85 3.31 -8.34 6.27
CA VAL A 85 3.42 -8.39 4.80
C VAL A 85 3.29 -6.97 4.28
N LEU A 86 4.33 -6.53 3.56
CA LEU A 86 4.39 -5.22 2.92
C LEU A 86 4.03 -5.33 1.44
N TYR A 87 3.07 -4.55 0.99
CA TYR A 87 2.78 -4.42 -0.44
C TYR A 87 2.69 -2.93 -0.81
N VAL A 88 3.77 -2.38 -1.33
CA VAL A 88 3.96 -0.96 -1.65
C VAL A 88 3.72 -0.07 -0.42
N ASP A 89 2.52 0.43 -0.22
CA ASP A 89 2.04 1.27 0.88
C ASP A 89 1.13 0.52 1.86
N ASP A 90 0.69 -0.68 1.49
CA ASP A 90 -0.20 -1.52 2.29
C ASP A 90 0.57 -2.44 3.24
N LEU A 91 0.12 -2.51 4.49
CA LEU A 91 0.66 -3.38 5.54
C LEU A 91 -0.43 -4.31 6.07
N ILE A 92 -0.18 -5.60 6.01
CA ILE A 92 -1.00 -6.63 6.65
C ILE A 92 -0.20 -7.19 7.83
N LEU A 93 -0.78 -7.12 9.02
CA LEU A 93 -0.19 -7.62 10.25
C LEU A 93 -0.99 -8.82 10.76
N THR A 94 -0.30 -9.90 11.14
CA THR A 94 -0.91 -11.08 11.73
C THR A 94 -0.02 -11.68 12.79
N GLY A 95 -0.61 -12.25 13.85
CA GLY A 95 0.13 -12.85 14.98
C GLY A 95 -0.48 -12.51 16.32
N ASP A 96 0.37 -12.33 17.34
CA ASP A 96 -0.07 -11.96 18.69
C ASP A 96 -0.69 -10.56 18.72
N GLU A 97 -1.85 -10.43 19.35
CA GLU A 97 -2.63 -9.20 19.37
C GLU A 97 -1.90 -8.03 20.05
N GLN A 98 -1.17 -8.31 21.13
CA GLN A 98 -0.42 -7.28 21.86
C GLN A 98 0.74 -6.77 21.01
N LEU A 99 1.45 -7.65 20.31
CA LEU A 99 2.52 -7.26 19.39
C LEU A 99 1.96 -6.47 18.19
N ILE A 100 0.81 -6.87 17.65
CA ILE A 100 0.12 -6.11 16.58
C ILE A 100 -0.21 -4.69 17.08
N HIS A 101 -0.74 -4.57 18.30
CA HIS A 101 -1.14 -3.28 18.86
C HIS A 101 0.06 -2.35 19.06
N SER A 102 1.16 -2.90 19.65
CA SER A 102 2.42 -2.17 19.85
C SER A 102 3.01 -1.72 18.50
N CYS A 103 3.10 -2.64 17.54
CA CYS A 103 3.65 -2.33 16.21
C CYS A 103 2.83 -1.26 15.48
N LYS A 104 1.49 -1.30 15.56
CA LYS A 104 0.61 -0.26 15.01
C LYS A 104 0.88 1.10 15.64
N ALA A 105 1.08 1.15 16.94
CA ALA A 105 1.38 2.39 17.65
C ALA A 105 2.75 2.96 17.26
N ASP A 106 3.75 2.12 17.05
CA ASP A 106 5.09 2.55 16.63
C ASP A 106 5.09 3.03 15.17
N LEU A 107 4.40 2.32 14.27
CA LEU A 107 4.21 2.76 12.88
C LEU A 107 3.51 4.12 12.79
N ALA A 108 2.49 4.35 13.62
CA ALA A 108 1.76 5.63 13.64
C ALA A 108 2.57 6.81 14.20
N LYS A 109 3.67 6.57 14.93
CA LYS A 109 4.61 7.63 15.35
C LYS A 109 5.54 8.05 14.22
N GLU A 110 5.91 7.12 13.34
CA GLU A 110 6.88 7.36 12.27
C GLU A 110 6.21 7.77 10.94
N PHE A 111 5.06 7.17 10.63
CA PHE A 111 4.35 7.36 9.37
C PHE A 111 2.91 7.78 9.58
N GLU A 112 2.37 8.55 8.64
CA GLU A 112 0.94 8.81 8.61
C GLU A 112 0.19 7.55 8.16
N MET A 113 -0.55 6.92 9.09
CA MET A 113 -1.21 5.64 8.88
C MET A 113 -2.72 5.81 8.63
N GLY A 114 -3.23 5.04 7.67
CA GLY A 114 -4.64 4.92 7.36
C GLY A 114 -5.18 3.50 7.62
N LEU A 115 -6.51 3.38 7.55
CA LEU A 115 -7.17 2.07 7.49
C LEU A 115 -7.06 1.52 6.08
N LEU A 116 -6.80 0.23 5.97
CA LEU A 116 -6.81 -0.48 4.71
C LEU A 116 -8.24 -0.73 4.27
N HIS A 117 -8.71 -0.04 3.25
CA HIS A 117 -10.05 -0.20 2.67
C HIS A 117 -10.03 -1.02 1.39
N TYR A 118 -8.91 -1.03 0.69
CA TYR A 118 -8.68 -1.78 -0.55
C TYR A 118 -7.33 -2.46 -0.50
N PHE A 119 -7.27 -3.69 -0.98
CA PHE A 119 -6.03 -4.44 -1.17
C PHE A 119 -6.09 -5.23 -2.46
N LEU A 120 -5.23 -4.93 -3.41
CA LEU A 120 -5.18 -5.60 -4.72
C LEU A 120 -6.54 -5.64 -5.44
N GLY A 121 -7.31 -4.55 -5.35
CA GLY A 121 -8.65 -4.48 -5.96
C GLY A 121 -9.77 -5.14 -5.16
N LEU A 122 -9.45 -5.72 -4.00
CA LEU A 122 -10.42 -6.24 -3.05
C LEU A 122 -10.84 -5.15 -2.07
N GLU A 123 -12.13 -5.04 -1.80
CA GLU A 123 -12.67 -4.22 -0.72
C GLU A 123 -12.45 -4.94 0.60
N ILE A 124 -11.92 -4.23 1.60
CA ILE A 124 -11.68 -4.77 2.94
C ILE A 124 -12.49 -3.98 3.96
N TRP A 125 -13.28 -4.68 4.75
CA TRP A 125 -13.90 -4.15 5.95
C TRP A 125 -13.42 -4.92 7.16
N GLN A 126 -12.91 -4.19 8.13
CA GLN A 126 -12.44 -4.74 9.39
C GLN A 126 -13.41 -4.30 10.50
N ARG A 127 -13.95 -5.27 11.22
CA ARG A 127 -14.67 -5.11 12.46
C ARG A 127 -13.92 -5.80 13.59
N GLU A 128 -14.36 -5.59 14.83
CA GLU A 128 -13.86 -6.31 15.98
C GLU A 128 -14.03 -7.82 15.75
N ALA A 129 -12.92 -8.57 15.68
CA ALA A 129 -12.87 -10.03 15.41
C ALA A 129 -13.34 -10.51 14.02
N GLU A 130 -13.67 -9.64 13.07
CA GLU A 130 -14.12 -10.05 11.74
C GLU A 130 -13.40 -9.30 10.61
N PHE A 131 -12.99 -10.06 9.59
CA PHE A 131 -12.44 -9.54 8.35
C PHE A 131 -13.40 -9.86 7.19
N PHE A 132 -13.89 -8.84 6.52
CA PHE A 132 -14.74 -8.99 5.34
C PHE A 132 -13.95 -8.60 4.09
N VAL A 133 -13.87 -9.50 3.13
CA VAL A 133 -13.22 -9.27 1.83
C VAL A 133 -14.26 -9.42 0.73
N SER A 134 -14.37 -8.46 -0.17
CA SER A 134 -15.37 -8.43 -1.24
C SER A 134 -14.80 -7.88 -2.54
N GLN A 135 -15.40 -8.27 -3.65
CA GLN A 135 -15.20 -7.70 -4.97
C GLN A 135 -16.44 -6.97 -5.50
N GLY A 136 -17.33 -6.54 -4.61
CA GLY A 136 -18.61 -5.94 -5.00
C GLY A 136 -18.47 -4.71 -5.88
N LYS A 137 -17.51 -3.85 -5.62
CA LYS A 137 -17.20 -2.68 -6.47
C LYS A 137 -16.70 -3.11 -7.85
N TYR A 138 -15.74 -4.01 -7.90
CA TYR A 138 -15.18 -4.52 -9.15
C TYR A 138 -16.25 -5.21 -10.02
N ALA A 139 -17.12 -6.03 -9.40
CA ALA A 139 -18.23 -6.67 -10.12
C ALA A 139 -19.18 -5.62 -10.73
N ARG A 140 -19.55 -4.58 -9.99
CA ARG A 140 -20.38 -3.47 -10.50
C ARG A 140 -19.71 -2.70 -11.62
N GLU A 141 -18.43 -2.41 -11.50
CA GLU A 141 -17.65 -1.72 -12.53
C GLU A 141 -17.59 -2.54 -13.84
N ILE A 142 -17.40 -3.86 -13.73
CA ILE A 142 -17.43 -4.76 -14.91
C ILE A 142 -18.82 -4.77 -15.55
N LEU A 143 -19.89 -4.93 -14.76
CA LEU A 143 -21.26 -4.91 -15.29
C LEU A 143 -21.54 -3.56 -15.98
N GLY A 144 -21.18 -2.44 -15.37
CA GLY A 144 -21.34 -1.12 -15.99
C GLY A 144 -20.54 -0.95 -17.29
N LYS A 145 -19.29 -1.42 -17.30
CA LYS A 145 -18.44 -1.36 -18.51
C LYS A 145 -19.03 -2.11 -19.71
N PHE A 146 -19.76 -3.18 -19.46
CA PHE A 146 -20.41 -4.00 -20.50
C PHE A 146 -21.92 -3.75 -20.61
N HIS A 147 -22.47 -2.74 -19.93
CA HIS A 147 -23.91 -2.40 -19.92
C HIS A 147 -24.80 -3.58 -19.53
N MET A 148 -24.37 -4.36 -18.53
CA MET A 148 -25.03 -5.58 -18.05
C MET A 148 -25.65 -5.44 -16.66
N GLU A 149 -25.77 -4.25 -16.11
CA GLU A 149 -26.22 -3.96 -14.74
C GLU A 149 -27.63 -4.48 -14.47
N ASP A 150 -28.53 -4.36 -15.46
CA ASP A 150 -29.93 -4.77 -15.38
C ASP A 150 -30.20 -6.17 -15.94
N ASN A 151 -29.17 -6.92 -16.32
CA ASN A 151 -29.35 -8.26 -16.86
C ASN A 151 -29.67 -9.28 -15.77
N LYS A 152 -30.53 -10.26 -16.12
CA LYS A 152 -30.83 -11.34 -15.19
C LYS A 152 -29.59 -12.22 -14.94
N PRO A 153 -29.33 -12.57 -13.69
CA PRO A 153 -28.23 -13.47 -13.39
C PRO A 153 -28.47 -14.85 -13.98
N MET A 154 -27.41 -15.51 -14.45
CA MET A 154 -27.44 -16.89 -14.93
C MET A 154 -26.42 -17.72 -14.18
N ASP A 155 -26.75 -18.93 -13.80
CA ASP A 155 -25.89 -19.83 -13.03
C ASP A 155 -24.70 -20.35 -13.85
N THR A 156 -24.80 -20.30 -15.17
CA THR A 156 -23.72 -20.72 -16.09
C THR A 156 -23.50 -19.67 -17.17
N PRO A 157 -22.25 -19.52 -17.68
CA PRO A 157 -21.94 -18.57 -18.76
C PRO A 157 -22.71 -18.79 -20.05
N LEU A 158 -23.18 -20.02 -20.27
CA LEU A 158 -23.96 -20.40 -21.44
C LEU A 158 -25.21 -21.17 -21.01
N PRO A 159 -26.39 -20.92 -21.62
CA PRO A 159 -27.58 -21.73 -21.35
C PRO A 159 -27.32 -23.19 -21.71
N GLY A 160 -27.87 -24.13 -20.90
CA GLY A 160 -27.63 -25.55 -21.04
C GLY A 160 -28.04 -26.17 -22.39
N ASN A 161 -28.86 -25.47 -23.18
CA ASN A 161 -29.29 -25.86 -24.53
C ASN A 161 -28.59 -25.08 -25.63
N TRP A 162 -27.50 -24.34 -25.32
CA TRP A 162 -26.75 -23.63 -26.34
C TRP A 162 -26.01 -24.60 -27.24
N ARG A 163 -26.34 -24.59 -28.54
CA ARG A 163 -25.65 -25.28 -29.62
C ARG A 163 -25.16 -24.24 -30.62
N LYS A 164 -23.90 -24.40 -31.07
CA LYS A 164 -23.36 -23.65 -32.18
C LYS A 164 -24.07 -24.06 -33.47
#